data_e74466e14e8c526728a06a4ae2e30e08
#
_entry.id   e74466e14e8c526728a06a4ae2e30e08
#
_cell.length_a   1.000
_cell.length_b   1.000
_cell.length_c   1.000
_cell.angle_alpha   90.00
_cell.angle_beta   90.00
_cell.angle_gamma   90.00
#
_symmetry.space_group_name_H-M   'P 1'
#
loop_
_entity.id
_entity.type
_entity.pdbx_description
1 polymer ?
#
loop_
_entity_poly.entity_id
_entity_poly.type
_entity_poly.pdbx_seq_one_letter_code
_entity_poly.pdbx_strand_id
1 'polypeptide(L)'
;MCGIAGQISADPNKIAANYPAYCRMQKSLARRGPDQRGIYLRGHAALIHARLAVVDLENGCQPMVLDQGGEKYILVYNGELYNTPELHAQLAALGHRFVSHSDTEVLLHAFAQWGPDCLEKLNGIFAFAVWQQRAQKLFLARDRIGVKPLFYALRGDSLIFASELKTLLCHPEIPPQVDAHGLADVLLLGPGRTPGCGVFRNVQELKPGCCAEYTVPQVGAPRLTVRRYWQLTDHEHPDDFTHTAAKVRDLVMDAVTRQLVSDVPVATFLSGGLDSSLISAIADSHFTARGKTLQTFSVGYQDNKKYFHVTHFQPSPDAPYIRTMNQFLNAQHTWVTLDSAALAAALLEAVDARDLPGMADVDSSLLLFCREIRKTATVALSGECADEIFGGYPWYRDKTVRERYGFPWAQSTAYRVSFFKPEVFGGIDPAAYIDEGYRATLEQTSIRPGLDPLEQRMRQMFALNFNWFMQTLLDRKDRMSMYSGLEVRVPFCDYRIAEYLYSVPWEYKDYEGHEKGLLRQAMQGVLPTEVLWRKKSPYPKTWNPAYLNAVSAMLRSAMQDPNAPLLRIAKRAALEQLLTAAETATPWYGQLMTTPQTIAWFVQLNYWLQKYRVELV
;
A
#
# COMPACT_ATOMS: atom_id res chain seq x y z
N MET A 1 -12.42 -5.55 4.25
CA MET A 1 -11.49 -5.89 3.14
C MET A 1 -11.09 -7.35 3.17
N CYS A 2 -10.61 -7.90 2.05
CA CYS A 2 -10.59 -9.33 1.82
C CYS A 2 -9.21 -9.80 1.30
N GLY A 3 -9.12 -11.07 0.99
CA GLY A 3 -8.08 -11.66 0.17
C GLY A 3 -8.68 -12.42 -0.99
N ILE A 4 -8.17 -12.21 -2.19
CA ILE A 4 -8.60 -12.92 -3.40
C ILE A 4 -7.46 -13.72 -4.00
N ALA A 5 -7.80 -14.83 -4.64
CA ALA A 5 -6.89 -15.63 -5.44
C ALA A 5 -7.67 -16.45 -6.47
N GLY A 6 -6.96 -17.04 -7.43
CA GLY A 6 -7.57 -17.94 -8.38
C GLY A 6 -6.63 -18.47 -9.43
N GLN A 7 -7.13 -19.43 -10.19
CA GLN A 7 -6.50 -19.96 -11.40
C GLN A 7 -7.54 -20.08 -12.51
N ILE A 8 -7.18 -19.66 -13.70
CA ILE A 8 -7.89 -19.97 -14.93
C ILE A 8 -6.95 -20.78 -15.82
N SER A 9 -7.43 -21.87 -16.39
CA SER A 9 -6.63 -22.74 -17.27
C SER A 9 -7.41 -23.17 -18.50
N ALA A 10 -6.74 -23.31 -19.61
CA ALA A 10 -7.32 -23.93 -20.82
C ALA A 10 -7.61 -25.43 -20.60
N ASP A 11 -6.91 -26.09 -19.66
CA ASP A 11 -7.19 -27.47 -19.27
C ASP A 11 -8.02 -27.54 -17.97
N PRO A 12 -9.31 -27.90 -18.04
CA PRO A 12 -10.15 -28.01 -16.84
C PRO A 12 -9.70 -29.14 -15.89
N ASN A 13 -8.93 -30.13 -16.36
CA ASN A 13 -8.41 -31.18 -15.48
C ASN A 13 -7.33 -30.64 -14.53
N LYS A 14 -6.52 -29.66 -14.98
CA LYS A 14 -5.59 -28.92 -14.10
C LYS A 14 -6.32 -28.20 -12.97
N ILE A 15 -7.47 -27.59 -13.29
CA ILE A 15 -8.31 -26.91 -12.28
C ILE A 15 -8.77 -27.89 -11.21
N ALA A 16 -9.28 -29.06 -11.61
CA ALA A 16 -9.71 -30.09 -10.66
C ALA A 16 -8.53 -30.65 -9.85
N ALA A 17 -7.41 -30.96 -10.49
CA ALA A 17 -6.22 -31.53 -9.84
C ALA A 17 -5.58 -30.60 -8.80
N ASN A 18 -5.66 -29.28 -9.00
CA ASN A 18 -5.06 -28.27 -8.12
C ASN A 18 -5.93 -27.91 -6.90
N TYR A 19 -7.06 -28.58 -6.64
CA TYR A 19 -7.92 -28.28 -5.49
C TYR A 19 -7.17 -28.22 -4.14
N PRO A 20 -6.22 -29.14 -3.83
CA PRO A 20 -5.42 -29.03 -2.59
C PRO A 20 -4.57 -27.75 -2.52
N ALA A 21 -4.10 -27.24 -3.68
CA ALA A 21 -3.39 -25.96 -3.74
C ALA A 21 -4.33 -24.79 -3.42
N TYR A 22 -5.55 -24.79 -3.94
CA TYR A 22 -6.55 -23.76 -3.64
C TYR A 22 -6.91 -23.70 -2.17
N CYS A 23 -6.99 -24.85 -1.48
CA CYS A 23 -7.18 -24.90 -0.04
C CYS A 23 -6.00 -24.26 0.72
N ARG A 24 -4.75 -24.49 0.27
CA ARG A 24 -3.57 -23.82 0.85
C ARG A 24 -3.57 -22.32 0.58
N MET A 25 -3.89 -21.89 -0.64
CA MET A 25 -4.03 -20.49 -1.01
C MET A 25 -5.09 -19.79 -0.15
N GLN A 26 -6.26 -20.38 0.02
CA GLN A 26 -7.30 -19.84 0.90
C GLN A 26 -6.85 -19.74 2.36
N LYS A 27 -6.16 -20.76 2.88
CA LYS A 27 -5.60 -20.75 4.24
C LYS A 27 -4.57 -19.63 4.43
N SER A 28 -3.74 -19.36 3.43
CA SER A 28 -2.74 -18.28 3.48
C SER A 28 -3.37 -16.90 3.58
N LEU A 29 -4.57 -16.69 3.02
CA LEU A 29 -5.34 -15.44 3.07
C LEU A 29 -6.16 -15.28 4.36
N ALA A 30 -6.19 -16.26 5.25
CA ALA A 30 -7.08 -16.29 6.42
C ALA A 30 -6.90 -15.10 7.38
N ARG A 31 -5.70 -14.51 7.45
CA ARG A 31 -5.45 -13.33 8.27
C ARG A 31 -6.07 -12.07 7.67
N ARG A 32 -6.09 -11.95 6.34
CA ARG A 32 -6.77 -10.85 5.63
C ARG A 32 -8.28 -10.92 5.77
N GLY A 33 -8.84 -12.13 5.69
CA GLY A 33 -10.27 -12.37 5.73
C GLY A 33 -10.62 -13.50 6.70
N PRO A 34 -10.74 -13.19 8.00
CA PRO A 34 -10.98 -14.20 9.02
C PRO A 34 -12.44 -14.66 9.10
N ASP A 35 -13.41 -13.88 8.59
CA ASP A 35 -14.83 -14.05 8.91
C ASP A 35 -15.52 -15.10 8.04
N GLN A 36 -15.26 -15.10 6.74
CA GLN A 36 -15.89 -16.03 5.79
C GLN A 36 -14.89 -16.50 4.73
N ARG A 37 -15.15 -17.67 4.13
CA ARG A 37 -14.31 -18.26 3.08
C ARG A 37 -15.17 -18.86 2.00
N GLY A 38 -14.75 -18.69 0.73
CA GLY A 38 -15.43 -19.26 -0.42
C GLY A 38 -14.45 -19.75 -1.48
N ILE A 39 -14.83 -20.84 -2.17
CA ILE A 39 -14.13 -21.31 -3.37
C ILE A 39 -15.21 -21.63 -4.41
N TYR A 40 -15.12 -20.98 -5.57
CA TYR A 40 -15.81 -21.40 -6.77
C TYR A 40 -14.88 -22.28 -7.58
N LEU A 41 -15.36 -23.49 -7.97
CA LEU A 41 -14.58 -24.44 -8.74
C LEU A 41 -15.47 -25.04 -9.82
N ARG A 42 -15.26 -24.65 -11.08
CA ARG A 42 -16.02 -25.19 -12.21
C ARG A 42 -15.31 -24.98 -13.54
N GLY A 43 -15.19 -26.07 -14.33
CA GLY A 43 -14.62 -26.03 -15.67
C GLY A 43 -13.20 -25.43 -15.67
N HIS A 44 -13.02 -24.33 -16.36
CA HIS A 44 -11.73 -23.63 -16.54
C HIS A 44 -11.33 -22.70 -15.40
N ALA A 45 -12.15 -22.59 -14.34
CA ALA A 45 -11.96 -21.58 -13.31
C ALA A 45 -11.97 -22.13 -11.88
N ALA A 46 -11.03 -21.65 -11.07
CA ALA A 46 -11.04 -21.68 -9.62
C ALA A 46 -10.89 -20.24 -9.10
N LEU A 47 -11.87 -19.74 -8.34
CA LEU A 47 -11.84 -18.45 -7.68
C LEU A 47 -11.95 -18.62 -6.18
N ILE A 48 -11.09 -17.94 -5.43
CA ILE A 48 -10.88 -18.13 -4.01
C ILE A 48 -11.06 -16.80 -3.30
N HIS A 49 -11.79 -16.81 -2.21
CA HIS A 49 -12.04 -15.63 -1.40
C HIS A 49 -11.87 -15.91 0.10
N ALA A 50 -11.32 -14.93 0.80
CA ALA A 50 -11.29 -14.85 2.27
C ALA A 50 -11.80 -13.46 2.67
N ARG A 51 -12.90 -13.38 3.43
CA ARG A 51 -13.64 -12.16 3.72
C ARG A 51 -13.34 -11.61 5.11
N LEU A 52 -13.07 -10.33 5.19
CA LEU A 52 -13.30 -9.49 6.37
C LEU A 52 -14.61 -8.73 6.12
N ALA A 53 -15.63 -9.04 6.89
CA ALA A 53 -16.96 -8.49 6.71
C ALA A 53 -17.04 -7.07 7.32
N VAL A 54 -17.36 -6.07 6.50
CA VAL A 54 -17.40 -4.65 6.88
C VAL A 54 -18.74 -4.02 6.52
N VAL A 55 -19.26 -4.29 5.33
CA VAL A 55 -20.58 -3.87 4.86
C VAL A 55 -21.38 -5.10 4.48
N ASP A 56 -22.67 -5.11 4.81
CA ASP A 56 -23.60 -6.23 4.62
C ASP A 56 -23.03 -7.56 5.12
N LEU A 57 -22.99 -7.71 6.44
CA LEU A 57 -22.30 -8.82 7.10
C LEU A 57 -22.82 -10.21 6.68
N GLU A 58 -24.10 -10.29 6.29
CA GLU A 58 -24.78 -11.55 5.95
C GLU A 58 -24.72 -11.86 4.45
N ASN A 59 -25.04 -10.88 3.57
CA ASN A 59 -25.28 -11.13 2.15
C ASN A 59 -24.09 -10.82 1.23
N GLY A 60 -23.02 -10.21 1.76
CA GLY A 60 -21.80 -9.90 0.99
C GLY A 60 -20.85 -11.07 0.78
N CYS A 61 -21.33 -12.34 0.80
CA CYS A 61 -20.52 -13.53 0.62
C CYS A 61 -19.92 -13.63 -0.78
N GLN A 62 -18.67 -14.12 -0.86
CA GLN A 62 -17.95 -14.28 -2.12
C GLN A 62 -17.29 -15.66 -2.20
N PRO A 63 -17.06 -16.24 -3.40
CA PRO A 63 -17.32 -15.68 -4.75
C PRO A 63 -18.80 -15.42 -4.98
N MET A 64 -19.15 -14.20 -5.46
CA MET A 64 -20.54 -13.80 -5.75
C MET A 64 -20.87 -14.13 -7.20
N VAL A 65 -22.08 -14.62 -7.44
CA VAL A 65 -22.51 -15.09 -8.76
C VAL A 65 -23.74 -14.31 -9.22
N LEU A 66 -23.69 -13.80 -10.45
CA LEU A 66 -24.81 -13.17 -11.14
C LEU A 66 -25.07 -13.90 -12.46
N ASP A 67 -26.31 -14.27 -12.71
CA ASP A 67 -26.78 -14.81 -14.00
C ASP A 67 -27.60 -13.74 -14.71
N GLN A 68 -27.07 -13.20 -15.80
CA GLN A 68 -27.71 -12.10 -16.52
C GLN A 68 -27.46 -12.22 -18.03
N GLY A 69 -28.54 -12.14 -18.82
CA GLY A 69 -28.42 -12.16 -20.28
C GLY A 69 -27.86 -13.46 -20.85
N GLY A 70 -27.95 -14.58 -20.11
CA GLY A 70 -27.38 -15.88 -20.50
C GLY A 70 -25.87 -15.99 -20.29
N GLU A 71 -25.24 -15.01 -19.63
CA GLU A 71 -23.88 -15.05 -19.13
C GLU A 71 -23.90 -15.20 -17.61
N LYS A 72 -22.99 -16.02 -17.10
CA LYS A 72 -22.76 -16.16 -15.66
C LYS A 72 -21.47 -15.47 -15.28
N TYR A 73 -21.60 -14.43 -14.46
CA TYR A 73 -20.50 -13.65 -13.90
C TYR A 73 -20.17 -14.15 -12.50
N ILE A 74 -18.90 -14.42 -12.22
CA ILE A 74 -18.42 -14.82 -10.91
C ILE A 74 -17.35 -13.83 -10.46
N LEU A 75 -17.62 -13.12 -9.34
CA LEU A 75 -16.76 -12.08 -8.78
C LEU A 75 -16.07 -12.54 -7.52
N VAL A 76 -14.77 -12.23 -7.42
CA VAL A 76 -14.02 -12.12 -6.17
C VAL A 76 -13.41 -10.72 -6.07
N TYR A 77 -13.59 -10.05 -4.93
CA TYR A 77 -13.32 -8.65 -4.73
C TYR A 77 -12.67 -8.39 -3.37
N ASN A 78 -11.61 -7.61 -3.38
CA ASN A 78 -10.91 -7.06 -2.21
C ASN A 78 -10.91 -5.55 -2.33
N GLY A 79 -11.79 -4.87 -1.62
CA GLY A 79 -11.90 -3.42 -1.72
C GLY A 79 -13.13 -2.84 -1.04
N GLU A 80 -13.34 -1.54 -1.29
CA GLU A 80 -14.51 -0.76 -0.89
C GLU A 80 -14.84 0.25 -1.99
N LEU A 81 -16.11 0.32 -2.43
CA LEU A 81 -16.61 1.36 -3.33
C LEU A 81 -17.30 2.46 -2.52
N TYR A 82 -16.79 3.66 -2.63
CA TYR A 82 -17.25 4.83 -1.87
C TYR A 82 -18.41 5.56 -2.54
N ASN A 83 -18.69 5.28 -3.82
CA ASN A 83 -19.85 5.78 -4.57
C ASN A 83 -20.91 4.70 -4.84
N THR A 84 -21.02 3.73 -3.96
CA THR A 84 -22.01 2.65 -4.03
C THR A 84 -23.45 3.16 -4.17
N PRO A 85 -23.91 4.18 -3.39
CA PRO A 85 -25.29 4.68 -3.53
C PRO A 85 -25.59 5.25 -4.92
N GLU A 86 -24.65 5.99 -5.50
CA GLU A 86 -24.80 6.60 -6.83
C GLU A 86 -24.86 5.53 -7.95
N LEU A 87 -23.97 4.52 -7.85
CA LEU A 87 -23.94 3.40 -8.80
C LEU A 87 -25.20 2.56 -8.67
N HIS A 88 -25.63 2.26 -7.45
CA HIS A 88 -26.87 1.52 -7.20
C HIS A 88 -28.08 2.23 -7.85
N ALA A 89 -28.22 3.55 -7.65
CA ALA A 89 -29.31 4.32 -8.23
C ALA A 89 -29.29 4.29 -9.77
N GLN A 90 -28.10 4.42 -10.39
CA GLN A 90 -27.96 4.34 -11.85
C GLN A 90 -28.33 2.95 -12.39
N LEU A 91 -27.87 1.88 -11.74
CA LEU A 91 -28.15 0.51 -12.15
C LEU A 91 -29.63 0.14 -11.94
N ALA A 92 -30.24 0.57 -10.83
CA ALA A 92 -31.67 0.37 -10.58
C ALA A 92 -32.54 1.05 -11.66
N ALA A 93 -32.15 2.26 -12.09
CA ALA A 93 -32.81 2.96 -13.21
C ALA A 93 -32.68 2.21 -14.55
N LEU A 94 -31.62 1.40 -14.71
CA LEU A 94 -31.43 0.52 -15.87
C LEU A 94 -32.13 -0.86 -15.74
N GLY A 95 -32.88 -1.08 -14.65
CA GLY A 95 -33.66 -2.27 -14.41
C GLY A 95 -32.99 -3.37 -13.62
N HIS A 96 -31.78 -3.13 -13.06
CA HIS A 96 -31.14 -4.08 -12.18
C HIS A 96 -31.88 -4.19 -10.84
N ARG A 97 -31.91 -5.38 -10.27
CA ARG A 97 -32.51 -5.68 -8.96
C ARG A 97 -31.44 -6.19 -8.03
N PHE A 98 -31.42 -5.67 -6.81
CA PHE A 98 -30.44 -6.01 -5.78
C PHE A 98 -31.11 -6.78 -4.65
N VAL A 99 -30.37 -7.72 -4.05
CA VAL A 99 -30.81 -8.52 -2.90
C VAL A 99 -30.03 -8.17 -1.64
N SER A 100 -28.96 -7.41 -1.78
CA SER A 100 -28.10 -6.95 -0.69
C SER A 100 -27.85 -5.45 -0.79
N HIS A 101 -27.25 -4.87 0.25
CA HIS A 101 -26.75 -3.49 0.22
C HIS A 101 -25.22 -3.41 0.11
N SER A 102 -24.58 -4.56 -0.24
CA SER A 102 -23.14 -4.62 -0.38
C SER A 102 -22.65 -3.93 -1.66
N ASP A 103 -21.51 -3.27 -1.57
CA ASP A 103 -20.78 -2.75 -2.72
C ASP A 103 -20.32 -3.85 -3.68
N THR A 104 -20.12 -5.07 -3.17
CA THR A 104 -19.77 -6.26 -3.96
C THR A 104 -20.84 -6.57 -5.02
N GLU A 105 -22.13 -6.54 -4.65
CA GLU A 105 -23.22 -6.78 -5.58
C GLU A 105 -23.34 -5.64 -6.60
N VAL A 106 -23.18 -4.39 -6.12
CA VAL A 106 -23.19 -3.21 -7.01
C VAL A 106 -22.05 -3.27 -8.03
N LEU A 107 -20.85 -3.68 -7.63
CA LEU A 107 -19.72 -3.89 -8.55
C LEU A 107 -20.01 -4.97 -9.58
N LEU A 108 -20.60 -6.10 -9.16
CA LEU A 108 -20.92 -7.20 -10.06
C LEU A 108 -21.96 -6.79 -11.11
N HIS A 109 -23.00 -6.08 -10.70
CA HIS A 109 -24.01 -5.51 -11.63
C HIS A 109 -23.42 -4.43 -12.54
N ALA A 110 -22.51 -3.58 -12.02
CA ALA A 110 -21.81 -2.57 -12.82
C ALA A 110 -20.97 -3.23 -13.92
N PHE A 111 -20.23 -4.29 -13.59
CA PHE A 111 -19.47 -5.05 -14.58
C PHE A 111 -20.38 -5.77 -15.58
N ALA A 112 -21.47 -6.38 -15.16
CA ALA A 112 -22.42 -7.02 -16.06
C ALA A 112 -23.09 -6.03 -17.03
N GLN A 113 -23.32 -4.78 -16.60
CA GLN A 113 -23.94 -3.72 -17.39
C GLN A 113 -22.98 -3.05 -18.37
N TRP A 114 -21.78 -2.68 -17.90
CA TRP A 114 -20.83 -1.84 -18.65
C TRP A 114 -19.53 -2.56 -19.03
N GLY A 115 -19.36 -3.81 -18.63
CA GLY A 115 -18.11 -4.53 -18.84
C GLY A 115 -16.92 -3.80 -18.23
N PRO A 116 -15.76 -3.80 -18.91
CA PRO A 116 -14.56 -3.09 -18.46
C PRO A 116 -14.72 -1.58 -18.25
N ASP A 117 -15.68 -0.93 -18.94
CA ASP A 117 -15.89 0.52 -18.85
C ASP A 117 -16.55 0.92 -17.51
N CYS A 118 -17.00 -0.05 -16.70
CA CYS A 118 -17.40 0.20 -15.32
C CYS A 118 -16.29 0.89 -14.52
N LEU A 119 -14.99 0.61 -14.83
CA LEU A 119 -13.83 1.19 -14.13
C LEU A 119 -13.83 2.72 -14.12
N GLU A 120 -14.34 3.35 -15.18
CA GLU A 120 -14.43 4.81 -15.27
C GLU A 120 -15.40 5.41 -14.24
N LYS A 121 -16.41 4.61 -13.84
CA LYS A 121 -17.47 5.02 -12.92
C LYS A 121 -17.17 4.74 -11.45
N LEU A 122 -16.20 3.86 -11.16
CA LEU A 122 -15.88 3.46 -9.79
C LEU A 122 -15.10 4.55 -9.05
N ASN A 123 -15.53 4.89 -7.84
CA ASN A 123 -14.71 5.58 -6.84
C ASN A 123 -14.52 4.65 -5.66
N GLY A 124 -13.29 4.21 -5.43
CA GLY A 124 -12.97 3.25 -4.38
C GLY A 124 -11.54 2.76 -4.43
N ILE A 125 -11.22 1.90 -3.48
CA ILE A 125 -9.96 1.18 -3.39
C ILE A 125 -10.26 -0.30 -3.66
N PHE A 126 -9.63 -0.91 -4.64
CA PHE A 126 -10.03 -2.26 -5.07
C PHE A 126 -8.97 -3.05 -5.82
N ALA A 127 -9.04 -4.35 -5.65
CA ALA A 127 -8.56 -5.36 -6.59
C ALA A 127 -9.66 -6.41 -6.76
N PHE A 128 -10.04 -6.71 -7.98
CA PHE A 128 -11.09 -7.70 -8.23
C PHE A 128 -10.82 -8.56 -9.46
N ALA A 129 -11.51 -9.70 -9.49
CA ALA A 129 -11.53 -10.61 -10.62
C ALA A 129 -12.96 -11.01 -10.95
N VAL A 130 -13.34 -10.92 -12.23
CA VAL A 130 -14.64 -11.39 -12.75
C VAL A 130 -14.40 -12.46 -13.79
N TRP A 131 -14.90 -13.66 -13.54
CA TRP A 131 -14.95 -14.74 -14.53
C TRP A 131 -16.29 -14.74 -15.28
N GLN A 132 -16.24 -14.65 -16.59
CA GLN A 132 -17.36 -14.76 -17.50
C GLN A 132 -17.40 -16.19 -18.04
N GLN A 133 -18.34 -16.99 -17.53
CA GLN A 133 -18.31 -18.44 -17.74
C GLN A 133 -18.58 -18.84 -19.20
N ARG A 134 -19.54 -18.18 -19.89
CA ARG A 134 -19.85 -18.49 -21.29
C ARG A 134 -18.80 -17.93 -22.24
N ALA A 135 -18.36 -16.69 -21.98
CA ALA A 135 -17.35 -16.03 -22.78
C ALA A 135 -15.94 -16.62 -22.57
N GLN A 136 -15.74 -17.44 -21.52
CA GLN A 136 -14.44 -18.01 -21.11
C GLN A 136 -13.35 -16.94 -20.93
N LYS A 137 -13.72 -15.86 -20.24
CA LYS A 137 -12.86 -14.70 -20.01
C LYS A 137 -12.75 -14.38 -18.53
N LEU A 138 -11.52 -14.15 -18.07
CA LEU A 138 -11.25 -13.53 -16.78
C LEU A 138 -10.88 -12.07 -16.99
N PHE A 139 -11.52 -11.20 -16.23
CA PHE A 139 -11.15 -9.81 -16.11
C PHE A 139 -10.57 -9.54 -14.74
N LEU A 140 -9.39 -8.90 -14.68
CA LEU A 140 -8.71 -8.45 -13.46
C LEU A 140 -8.63 -6.93 -13.47
N ALA A 141 -8.84 -6.28 -12.33
CA ALA A 141 -8.63 -4.85 -12.21
C ALA A 141 -8.03 -4.47 -10.86
N ARG A 142 -7.21 -3.41 -10.87
CA ARG A 142 -6.64 -2.79 -9.66
C ARG A 142 -6.98 -1.31 -9.65
N ASP A 143 -7.27 -0.76 -8.48
CA ASP A 143 -7.66 0.64 -8.32
C ASP A 143 -6.62 1.63 -8.87
N ARG A 144 -7.06 2.87 -9.12
CA ARG A 144 -6.26 3.92 -9.76
C ARG A 144 -4.97 4.23 -9.02
N ILE A 145 -5.03 4.23 -7.68
CA ILE A 145 -3.90 4.58 -6.81
C ILE A 145 -3.05 3.35 -6.46
N GLY A 146 -3.63 2.13 -6.58
CA GLY A 146 -2.95 0.89 -6.22
C GLY A 146 -2.96 0.59 -4.73
N VAL A 147 -4.01 1.02 -4.02
CA VAL A 147 -4.14 0.75 -2.58
C VAL A 147 -4.28 -0.74 -2.31
N LYS A 148 -5.01 -1.47 -3.17
CA LYS A 148 -5.16 -2.92 -3.02
C LYS A 148 -4.15 -3.68 -3.87
N PRO A 149 -3.44 -4.68 -3.29
CA PRO A 149 -2.45 -5.46 -4.03
C PRO A 149 -3.10 -6.51 -4.93
N LEU A 150 -2.49 -6.77 -6.10
CA LEU A 150 -2.87 -7.85 -6.99
C LEU A 150 -1.66 -8.34 -7.79
N PHE A 151 -1.28 -9.59 -7.57
CA PHE A 151 -0.18 -10.27 -8.27
C PHE A 151 -0.71 -11.36 -9.18
N TYR A 152 0.02 -11.64 -10.26
CA TYR A 152 -0.33 -12.70 -11.18
C TYR A 152 0.90 -13.35 -11.82
N ALA A 153 0.72 -14.56 -12.32
CA ALA A 153 1.73 -15.30 -13.08
C ALA A 153 1.08 -16.09 -14.21
N LEU A 154 1.71 -16.07 -15.39
CA LEU A 154 1.40 -16.98 -16.48
C LEU A 154 2.22 -18.25 -16.35
N ARG A 155 1.58 -19.42 -16.47
CA ARG A 155 2.21 -20.73 -16.41
C ARG A 155 1.61 -21.63 -17.48
N GLY A 156 2.33 -21.75 -18.61
CA GLY A 156 1.80 -22.47 -19.77
C GLY A 156 0.47 -21.88 -20.23
N ASP A 157 -0.59 -22.66 -20.10
CA ASP A 157 -1.96 -22.34 -20.47
C ASP A 157 -2.82 -21.83 -19.30
N SER A 158 -2.17 -21.44 -18.22
CA SER A 158 -2.86 -21.00 -16.99
C SER A 158 -2.44 -19.59 -16.57
N LEU A 159 -3.41 -18.82 -16.08
CA LEU A 159 -3.20 -17.60 -15.31
C LEU A 159 -3.52 -17.88 -13.85
N ILE A 160 -2.58 -17.57 -12.95
CA ILE A 160 -2.74 -17.69 -11.50
C ILE A 160 -2.60 -16.30 -10.91
N PHE A 161 -3.51 -15.90 -10.02
CA PHE A 161 -3.48 -14.58 -9.39
C PHE A 161 -3.77 -14.64 -7.89
N ALA A 162 -3.29 -13.66 -7.14
CA ALA A 162 -3.58 -13.52 -5.71
C ALA A 162 -3.30 -12.09 -5.20
N SER A 163 -3.92 -11.76 -4.06
CA SER A 163 -3.63 -10.54 -3.30
C SER A 163 -2.22 -10.51 -2.71
N GLU A 164 -1.60 -11.66 -2.46
CA GLU A 164 -0.33 -11.77 -1.74
C GLU A 164 0.62 -12.76 -2.42
N LEU A 165 1.94 -12.48 -2.35
CA LEU A 165 2.97 -13.33 -2.94
C LEU A 165 3.02 -14.71 -2.29
N LYS A 166 2.94 -14.80 -0.94
CA LYS A 166 2.87 -16.09 -0.23
C LYS A 166 1.71 -16.96 -0.68
N THR A 167 0.61 -16.33 -1.10
CA THR A 167 -0.55 -17.05 -1.61
C THR A 167 -0.27 -17.65 -2.99
N LEU A 168 0.41 -16.92 -3.88
CA LEU A 168 0.87 -17.47 -5.15
C LEU A 168 1.84 -18.65 -4.93
N LEU A 169 2.79 -18.51 -4.01
CA LEU A 169 3.78 -19.55 -3.68
C LEU A 169 3.16 -20.83 -3.08
N CYS A 170 1.88 -20.81 -2.65
CA CYS A 170 1.15 -22.01 -2.29
C CYS A 170 0.78 -22.89 -3.50
N HIS A 171 0.85 -22.34 -4.72
CA HIS A 171 0.54 -23.05 -5.96
C HIS A 171 1.77 -23.82 -6.47
N PRO A 172 1.63 -25.10 -6.86
CA PRO A 172 2.78 -25.95 -7.22
C PRO A 172 3.53 -25.46 -8.48
N GLU A 173 2.87 -24.73 -9.37
CA GLU A 173 3.49 -24.18 -10.57
C GLU A 173 4.25 -22.88 -10.31
N ILE A 174 4.26 -22.36 -9.08
CA ILE A 174 4.99 -21.13 -8.72
C ILE A 174 6.05 -21.45 -7.67
N PRO A 175 7.24 -21.89 -8.10
CA PRO A 175 8.34 -22.14 -7.18
C PRO A 175 8.88 -20.81 -6.61
N PRO A 176 9.47 -20.83 -5.39
CA PRO A 176 10.04 -19.65 -4.75
C PRO A 176 11.39 -19.24 -5.35
N GLN A 177 11.47 -19.16 -6.69
CA GLN A 177 12.67 -18.82 -7.44
C GLN A 177 12.75 -17.30 -7.62
N VAL A 178 13.95 -16.76 -7.37
CA VAL A 178 14.28 -15.35 -7.57
C VAL A 178 15.50 -15.28 -8.48
N ASP A 179 15.34 -14.60 -9.61
CA ASP A 179 16.44 -14.35 -10.55
C ASP A 179 17.21 -13.06 -10.18
N ALA A 180 18.24 -12.74 -10.92
CA ALA A 180 19.09 -11.57 -10.67
C ALA A 180 18.29 -10.26 -10.67
N HIS A 181 17.25 -10.12 -11.50
CA HIS A 181 16.39 -8.93 -11.52
C HIS A 181 15.53 -8.81 -10.27
N GLY A 182 14.86 -9.89 -9.87
CA GLY A 182 14.06 -9.91 -8.63
C GLY A 182 14.93 -9.67 -7.39
N LEU A 183 16.15 -10.20 -7.38
CA LEU A 183 17.09 -9.99 -6.29
C LEU A 183 17.62 -8.56 -6.28
N ALA A 184 17.97 -7.98 -7.44
CA ALA A 184 18.37 -6.57 -7.57
C ALA A 184 17.26 -5.64 -7.05
N ASP A 185 15.99 -5.93 -7.35
CA ASP A 185 14.84 -5.16 -6.86
C ASP A 185 14.82 -5.12 -5.32
N VAL A 186 14.95 -6.26 -4.66
CA VAL A 186 14.98 -6.34 -3.18
C VAL A 186 16.20 -5.65 -2.58
N LEU A 187 17.40 -5.84 -3.16
CA LEU A 187 18.65 -5.40 -2.57
C LEU A 187 18.96 -3.92 -2.83
N LEU A 188 18.55 -3.38 -4.00
CA LEU A 188 18.91 -2.04 -4.44
C LEU A 188 17.85 -0.98 -4.13
N LEU A 189 16.57 -1.38 -4.06
CA LEU A 189 15.47 -0.46 -3.78
C LEU A 189 15.05 -0.43 -2.30
N GLY A 190 15.65 -1.29 -1.46
CA GLY A 190 15.29 -1.42 -0.05
C GLY A 190 13.86 -1.98 0.12
N PRO A 191 13.00 -1.38 0.95
CA PRO A 191 11.62 -1.84 1.09
C PRO A 191 10.73 -1.49 -0.11
N GLY A 192 11.20 -0.65 -1.05
CA GLY A 192 10.51 -0.34 -2.30
C GLY A 192 10.65 -1.46 -3.33
N ARG A 193 9.83 -1.38 -4.38
CA ARG A 193 9.87 -2.29 -5.54
C ARG A 193 9.63 -1.51 -6.82
N THR A 194 10.20 -2.00 -7.90
CA THR A 194 9.88 -1.49 -9.24
C THR A 194 8.39 -1.71 -9.53
N PRO A 195 7.63 -0.68 -9.97
CA PRO A 195 6.22 -0.83 -10.29
C PRO A 195 5.95 -1.95 -11.29
N GLY A 196 5.18 -2.96 -10.86
CA GLY A 196 4.89 -4.16 -11.65
C GLY A 196 5.80 -5.37 -11.34
N CYS A 197 6.86 -5.22 -10.55
CA CYS A 197 7.72 -6.32 -10.14
C CYS A 197 7.09 -7.16 -9.03
N GLY A 198 6.99 -8.48 -9.25
CA GLY A 198 6.55 -9.47 -8.25
C GLY A 198 7.70 -10.17 -7.53
N VAL A 199 8.96 -9.75 -7.75
CA VAL A 199 10.20 -10.30 -7.16
C VAL A 199 10.49 -11.74 -7.57
N PHE A 200 9.54 -12.65 -7.39
CA PHE A 200 9.70 -14.06 -7.79
C PHE A 200 9.63 -14.20 -9.32
N ARG A 201 10.43 -15.11 -9.85
CA ARG A 201 10.58 -15.33 -11.28
C ARG A 201 9.24 -15.54 -11.99
N ASN A 202 8.97 -14.72 -13.01
CA ASN A 202 7.74 -14.70 -13.79
C ASN A 202 6.46 -14.38 -12.95
N VAL A 203 6.59 -13.79 -11.79
CA VAL A 203 5.49 -13.19 -11.04
C VAL A 203 5.47 -11.69 -11.34
N GLN A 204 4.30 -11.15 -11.62
CA GLN A 204 4.10 -9.73 -11.88
C GLN A 204 3.07 -9.16 -10.91
N GLU A 205 3.20 -7.87 -10.61
CA GLU A 205 2.16 -7.10 -9.95
C GLU A 205 1.33 -6.35 -10.99
N LEU A 206 0.01 -6.40 -10.91
CA LEU A 206 -0.83 -5.54 -11.74
C LEU A 206 -0.66 -4.10 -11.27
N LYS A 207 -0.17 -3.23 -12.18
CA LYS A 207 0.14 -1.82 -11.84
C LYS A 207 -1.12 -1.05 -11.45
N PRO A 208 -1.01 0.00 -10.61
CA PRO A 208 -2.10 0.93 -10.34
C PRO A 208 -2.76 1.44 -11.62
N GLY A 209 -4.08 1.61 -11.62
CA GLY A 209 -4.82 2.09 -12.78
C GLY A 209 -4.78 1.16 -13.99
N CYS A 210 -4.45 -0.13 -13.77
CA CYS A 210 -4.42 -1.14 -14.83
C CYS A 210 -5.49 -2.21 -14.64
N CYS A 211 -5.90 -2.79 -15.76
CA CYS A 211 -6.73 -3.99 -15.82
C CYS A 211 -6.11 -5.00 -16.78
N ALA A 212 -6.52 -6.25 -16.67
CA ALA A 212 -6.07 -7.33 -17.53
C ALA A 212 -7.24 -8.23 -17.93
N GLU A 213 -7.23 -8.71 -19.16
CA GLU A 213 -8.17 -9.70 -19.69
C GLU A 213 -7.39 -10.95 -20.07
N TYR A 214 -7.80 -12.09 -19.53
CA TYR A 214 -7.28 -13.40 -19.91
C TYR A 214 -8.39 -14.22 -20.56
N THR A 215 -8.19 -14.59 -21.81
CA THR A 215 -9.18 -15.33 -22.61
C THR A 215 -8.71 -16.75 -22.83
N VAL A 216 -9.58 -17.71 -22.60
CA VAL A 216 -9.41 -19.13 -22.95
C VAL A 216 -10.20 -19.37 -24.23
N PRO A 217 -9.56 -19.39 -25.43
CA PRO A 217 -10.27 -19.59 -26.66
C PRO A 217 -10.65 -21.06 -26.85
N GLN A 218 -11.69 -21.34 -27.65
CA GLN A 218 -12.06 -22.71 -28.02
C GLN A 218 -10.99 -23.37 -28.90
N VAL A 219 -10.28 -22.57 -29.69
CA VAL A 219 -9.17 -23.01 -30.55
C VAL A 219 -8.02 -22.02 -30.42
N GLY A 220 -6.79 -22.54 -30.27
CA GLY A 220 -5.58 -21.75 -30.13
C GLY A 220 -5.12 -21.58 -28.69
N ALA A 221 -4.07 -20.77 -28.49
CA ALA A 221 -3.46 -20.53 -27.19
C ALA A 221 -4.22 -19.43 -26.41
N PRO A 222 -4.30 -19.53 -25.07
CA PRO A 222 -4.81 -18.45 -24.22
C PRO A 222 -4.04 -17.16 -24.40
N ARG A 223 -4.74 -16.03 -24.23
CA ARG A 223 -4.15 -14.69 -24.40
C ARG A 223 -4.39 -13.84 -23.15
N LEU A 224 -3.33 -13.23 -22.65
CA LEU A 224 -3.39 -12.17 -21.64
C LEU A 224 -3.15 -10.82 -22.31
N THR A 225 -4.05 -9.87 -22.06
CA THR A 225 -3.88 -8.47 -22.47
C THR A 225 -3.97 -7.59 -21.25
N VAL A 226 -2.94 -6.78 -21.00
CA VAL A 226 -2.91 -5.79 -19.90
C VAL A 226 -3.06 -4.40 -20.51
N ARG A 227 -3.96 -3.58 -19.96
CA ARG A 227 -4.12 -2.19 -20.38
C ARG A 227 -4.19 -1.25 -19.19
N ARG A 228 -3.69 -0.04 -19.36
CA ARG A 228 -3.88 1.05 -18.41
C ARG A 228 -5.22 1.73 -18.73
N TYR A 229 -6.11 1.82 -17.73
CA TYR A 229 -7.38 2.51 -17.87
C TYR A 229 -7.37 3.90 -17.24
N TRP A 230 -6.36 4.19 -16.41
CA TRP A 230 -6.22 5.48 -15.76
C TRP A 230 -4.75 5.88 -15.57
N GLN A 231 -4.47 7.17 -15.70
CA GLN A 231 -3.19 7.80 -15.35
C GLN A 231 -3.41 9.27 -15.03
N LEU A 232 -2.51 9.86 -14.25
CA LEU A 232 -2.48 11.31 -14.04
C LEU A 232 -2.11 12.02 -15.34
N THR A 233 -2.88 13.06 -15.67
CA THR A 233 -2.65 13.91 -16.85
C THR A 233 -2.55 15.37 -16.41
N ASP A 234 -1.52 16.08 -16.91
CA ASP A 234 -1.32 17.49 -16.61
C ASP A 234 -2.20 18.35 -17.53
N HIS A 235 -2.91 19.29 -16.93
CA HIS A 235 -3.80 20.23 -17.59
C HIS A 235 -3.48 21.65 -17.16
N GLU A 236 -3.98 22.64 -17.87
CA GLU A 236 -4.02 24.01 -17.38
C GLU A 236 -4.90 24.06 -16.12
N HIS A 237 -4.40 24.70 -15.06
CA HIS A 237 -5.16 24.89 -13.84
C HIS A 237 -5.98 26.19 -13.95
N PRO A 238 -7.33 26.10 -14.00
CA PRO A 238 -8.14 27.27 -14.31
C PRO A 238 -8.47 28.14 -13.09
N ASP A 239 -8.33 27.57 -11.88
CA ASP A 239 -8.80 28.19 -10.65
C ASP A 239 -7.71 29.09 -10.04
N ASP A 240 -8.11 30.23 -9.46
CA ASP A 240 -7.24 31.02 -8.60
C ASP A 240 -7.01 30.29 -7.25
N PHE A 241 -6.15 30.86 -6.41
CA PHE A 241 -5.81 30.26 -5.12
C PHE A 241 -7.03 30.05 -4.22
N THR A 242 -7.96 31.01 -4.18
CA THR A 242 -9.13 30.95 -3.30
C THR A 242 -10.10 29.85 -3.73
N HIS A 243 -10.39 29.74 -5.01
CA HIS A 243 -11.22 28.68 -5.56
C HIS A 243 -10.55 27.32 -5.44
N THR A 244 -9.22 27.25 -5.65
CA THR A 244 -8.43 26.03 -5.45
C THR A 244 -8.50 25.54 -4.02
N ALA A 245 -8.34 26.44 -3.04
CA ALA A 245 -8.45 26.08 -1.62
C ALA A 245 -9.86 25.60 -1.25
N ALA A 246 -10.91 26.26 -1.74
CA ALA A 246 -12.29 25.84 -1.53
C ALA A 246 -12.55 24.44 -2.14
N LYS A 247 -12.10 24.20 -3.37
CA LYS A 247 -12.24 22.91 -4.04
C LYS A 247 -11.49 21.78 -3.33
N VAL A 248 -10.27 22.05 -2.84
CA VAL A 248 -9.50 21.10 -2.03
C VAL A 248 -10.24 20.77 -0.74
N ARG A 249 -10.81 21.79 -0.07
CA ARG A 249 -11.64 21.58 1.13
C ARG A 249 -12.78 20.60 0.84
N ASP A 250 -13.57 20.87 -0.18
CA ASP A 250 -14.73 20.07 -0.55
C ASP A 250 -14.34 18.62 -0.86
N LEU A 251 -13.28 18.43 -1.65
CA LEU A 251 -12.79 17.10 -2.01
C LEU A 251 -12.30 16.29 -0.80
N VAL A 252 -11.56 16.93 0.12
CA VAL A 252 -11.04 16.23 1.31
C VAL A 252 -12.18 15.92 2.29
N MET A 253 -13.11 16.86 2.52
CA MET A 253 -14.27 16.65 3.36
C MET A 253 -15.15 15.49 2.83
N ASP A 254 -15.42 15.47 1.52
CA ASP A 254 -16.19 14.41 0.85
C ASP A 254 -15.46 13.07 0.94
N ALA A 255 -14.15 13.02 0.62
CA ALA A 255 -13.37 11.79 0.65
C ALA A 255 -13.33 11.14 2.03
N VAL A 256 -13.14 11.92 3.10
CA VAL A 256 -13.18 11.40 4.48
C VAL A 256 -14.58 10.89 4.81
N THR A 257 -15.61 11.68 4.53
CA THR A 257 -17.00 11.35 4.89
C THR A 257 -17.49 10.08 4.20
N ARG A 258 -17.20 9.91 2.90
CA ARG A 258 -17.56 8.70 2.13
C ARG A 258 -16.89 7.45 2.68
N GLN A 259 -15.67 7.58 3.21
CA GLN A 259 -14.91 6.46 3.75
C GLN A 259 -15.30 6.07 5.19
N LEU A 260 -16.29 6.73 5.80
CA LEU A 260 -16.83 6.37 7.12
C LEU A 260 -17.98 5.34 7.05
N VAL A 261 -18.45 4.97 5.86
CA VAL A 261 -19.51 3.97 5.67
C VAL A 261 -19.04 2.61 6.16
N SER A 262 -19.73 2.02 7.15
CA SER A 262 -19.37 0.73 7.75
C SER A 262 -20.48 0.23 8.66
N ASP A 263 -20.75 -1.08 8.65
CA ASP A 263 -21.66 -1.76 9.58
C ASP A 263 -20.93 -2.27 10.86
N VAL A 264 -19.62 -2.03 10.93
CA VAL A 264 -18.73 -2.41 12.05
C VAL A 264 -18.04 -1.17 12.64
N PRO A 265 -17.47 -1.27 13.86
CA PRO A 265 -16.80 -0.13 14.49
C PRO A 265 -15.65 0.44 13.66
N VAL A 266 -15.63 1.79 13.57
CA VAL A 266 -14.62 2.58 12.85
C VAL A 266 -13.79 3.39 13.84
N ALA A 267 -12.48 3.45 13.60
CA ALA A 267 -11.53 4.25 14.36
C ALA A 267 -10.69 5.15 13.43
N THR A 268 -9.89 6.06 14.00
CA THR A 268 -8.88 6.83 13.26
C THR A 268 -7.51 6.74 13.91
N PHE A 269 -6.45 6.77 13.11
CA PHE A 269 -5.09 6.97 13.57
C PHE A 269 -4.90 8.46 13.89
N LEU A 270 -4.39 8.80 15.07
CA LEU A 270 -4.18 10.16 15.51
C LEU A 270 -2.72 10.36 15.94
N SER A 271 -1.91 10.99 15.10
CA SER A 271 -0.50 11.30 15.40
C SER A 271 -0.27 12.75 15.86
N GLY A 272 -1.33 13.56 15.90
CA GLY A 272 -1.22 15.00 16.13
C GLY A 272 -0.55 15.75 14.95
N GLY A 273 -0.29 15.09 13.83
CA GLY A 273 0.09 15.71 12.57
C GLY A 273 -1.14 16.20 11.80
N LEU A 274 -0.92 17.08 10.81
CA LEU A 274 -1.98 17.70 10.02
C LEU A 274 -2.99 16.68 9.47
N ASP A 275 -2.51 15.69 8.74
CA ASP A 275 -3.35 14.77 7.95
C ASP A 275 -4.23 13.89 8.85
N SER A 276 -3.64 13.25 9.86
CA SER A 276 -4.36 12.39 10.80
C SER A 276 -5.34 13.18 11.65
N SER A 277 -5.00 14.42 12.01
CA SER A 277 -5.87 15.30 12.79
C SER A 277 -7.06 15.77 11.97
N LEU A 278 -6.88 16.10 10.68
CA LEU A 278 -7.97 16.44 9.76
C LEU A 278 -8.96 15.28 9.61
N ILE A 279 -8.46 14.08 9.34
CA ILE A 279 -9.31 12.89 9.25
C ILE A 279 -10.09 12.67 10.54
N SER A 280 -9.43 12.78 11.70
CA SER A 280 -10.08 12.57 12.99
C SER A 280 -11.11 13.64 13.30
N ALA A 281 -10.86 14.92 12.99
CA ALA A 281 -11.81 16.01 13.23
C ALA A 281 -13.06 15.89 12.33
N ILE A 282 -12.89 15.55 11.04
CA ILE A 282 -14.01 15.34 10.13
C ILE A 282 -14.84 14.11 10.55
N ALA A 283 -14.16 13.02 10.91
CA ALA A 283 -14.82 11.81 11.39
C ALA A 283 -15.57 12.06 12.71
N ASP A 284 -14.98 12.78 13.66
CA ASP A 284 -15.60 13.13 14.93
C ASP A 284 -16.87 13.95 14.73
N SER A 285 -16.82 14.98 13.88
CA SER A 285 -17.99 15.78 13.53
C SER A 285 -19.11 14.90 12.93
N HIS A 286 -18.76 13.98 12.03
CA HIS A 286 -19.71 13.06 11.40
C HIS A 286 -20.36 12.11 12.41
N PHE A 287 -19.58 11.53 13.34
CA PHE A 287 -20.11 10.63 14.37
C PHE A 287 -20.92 11.37 15.43
N THR A 288 -20.44 12.51 15.90
CA THR A 288 -21.15 13.36 16.90
C THR A 288 -22.51 13.79 16.37
N ALA A 289 -22.62 14.20 15.10
CA ALA A 289 -23.91 14.55 14.47
C ALA A 289 -24.91 13.37 14.42
N ARG A 290 -24.44 12.14 14.63
CA ARG A 290 -25.24 10.90 14.68
C ARG A 290 -25.38 10.32 16.09
N GLY A 291 -24.96 11.06 17.11
CA GLY A 291 -25.00 10.61 18.51
C GLY A 291 -24.02 9.48 18.82
N LYS A 292 -22.96 9.33 18.02
CA LYS A 292 -21.93 8.31 18.19
C LYS A 292 -20.60 8.96 18.60
N THR A 293 -19.76 8.20 19.32
CA THR A 293 -18.42 8.65 19.74
C THR A 293 -17.37 7.98 18.88
N LEU A 294 -16.42 8.77 18.32
CA LEU A 294 -15.29 8.30 17.56
C LEU A 294 -14.26 7.65 18.49
N GLN A 295 -13.63 6.56 18.02
CA GLN A 295 -12.43 6.00 18.65
C GLN A 295 -11.18 6.49 17.92
N THR A 296 -10.19 6.99 18.65
CA THR A 296 -8.91 7.43 18.09
C THR A 296 -7.76 6.69 18.76
N PHE A 297 -6.69 6.42 17.99
CA PHE A 297 -5.54 5.67 18.48
C PHE A 297 -4.23 6.37 18.13
N SER A 298 -3.31 6.41 19.10
CA SER A 298 -1.94 6.88 18.89
C SER A 298 -0.92 5.81 19.30
N VAL A 299 0.20 5.75 18.58
CA VAL A 299 1.31 4.88 18.93
C VAL A 299 2.46 5.68 19.54
N GLY A 300 3.08 5.12 20.56
CA GLY A 300 4.30 5.63 21.19
C GLY A 300 5.22 4.48 21.60
N TYR A 301 6.40 4.81 22.07
CA TYR A 301 7.41 3.82 22.47
C TYR A 301 7.83 4.05 23.91
N GLN A 302 8.08 2.93 24.60
CA GLN A 302 8.54 2.95 25.98
C GLN A 302 9.83 3.75 26.09
N ASP A 303 9.90 4.62 27.12
CA ASP A 303 11.04 5.49 27.40
C ASP A 303 11.44 6.47 26.28
N ASN A 304 10.64 6.61 25.22
CA ASN A 304 10.97 7.47 24.08
C ASN A 304 11.22 8.92 24.51
N LYS A 305 10.47 9.41 25.53
CA LYS A 305 10.67 10.75 26.10
C LYS A 305 12.10 10.95 26.63
N LYS A 306 12.72 9.91 27.20
CA LYS A 306 14.09 9.94 27.73
C LYS A 306 15.16 9.99 26.64
N TYR A 307 14.91 9.33 25.52
CA TYR A 307 15.89 9.14 24.45
C TYR A 307 15.62 10.00 23.21
N PHE A 308 14.49 10.68 23.16
CA PHE A 308 14.12 11.53 22.01
C PHE A 308 15.13 12.67 21.82
N HIS A 309 15.61 12.82 20.60
CA HIS A 309 16.44 13.93 20.16
C HIS A 309 15.72 14.70 19.04
N VAL A 310 15.73 16.03 19.15
CA VAL A 310 15.27 16.90 18.07
C VAL A 310 16.18 16.72 16.86
N THR A 311 15.59 16.45 15.71
CA THR A 311 16.32 16.35 14.44
C THR A 311 15.70 17.32 13.43
N HIS A 312 16.40 17.55 12.31
CA HIS A 312 15.83 18.34 11.22
C HIS A 312 14.49 17.79 10.71
N PHE A 313 14.33 16.46 10.73
CA PHE A 313 13.12 15.77 10.25
C PHE A 313 12.06 15.54 11.33
N GLN A 314 12.44 15.58 12.60
CA GLN A 314 11.51 15.45 13.73
C GLN A 314 11.77 16.57 14.73
N PRO A 315 11.24 17.78 14.46
CA PRO A 315 11.53 18.98 15.25
C PRO A 315 10.78 19.02 16.59
N SER A 316 9.75 18.17 16.77
CA SER A 316 8.96 18.12 18.00
C SER A 316 8.40 16.71 18.25
N PRO A 317 8.17 16.32 19.51
CA PRO A 317 7.47 15.08 19.84
C PRO A 317 5.97 15.21 19.47
N ASP A 318 5.30 14.08 19.23
CA ASP A 318 3.87 14.04 18.84
C ASP A 318 2.93 14.27 20.02
N ALA A 319 3.33 13.85 21.21
CA ALA A 319 2.47 13.79 22.40
C ALA A 319 1.78 15.11 22.79
N PRO A 320 2.39 16.31 22.72
CA PRO A 320 1.70 17.57 22.98
C PRO A 320 0.51 17.78 22.03
N TYR A 321 0.71 17.61 20.74
CA TYR A 321 -0.30 17.83 19.70
C TYR A 321 -1.43 16.79 19.76
N ILE A 322 -1.13 15.54 20.13
CA ILE A 322 -2.15 14.52 20.38
C ILE A 322 -3.01 14.95 21.58
N ARG A 323 -2.42 15.50 22.65
CA ARG A 323 -3.20 16.01 23.78
C ARG A 323 -4.10 17.18 23.40
N THR A 324 -3.61 18.13 22.60
CA THR A 324 -4.42 19.22 22.07
C THR A 324 -5.61 18.67 21.28
N MET A 325 -5.38 17.69 20.41
CA MET A 325 -6.46 17.06 19.64
C MET A 325 -7.45 16.31 20.54
N ASN A 326 -6.99 15.61 21.58
CA ASN A 326 -7.87 14.91 22.51
C ASN A 326 -8.76 15.86 23.34
N GLN A 327 -8.31 17.09 23.55
CA GLN A 327 -9.14 18.12 24.21
C GLN A 327 -10.14 18.75 23.22
N PHE A 328 -9.81 18.77 21.95
CA PHE A 328 -10.62 19.36 20.89
C PHE A 328 -11.74 18.42 20.39
N LEU A 329 -11.44 17.12 20.28
CA LEU A 329 -12.37 16.10 19.75
C LEU A 329 -13.30 15.58 20.85
N ASN A 330 -14.53 15.23 20.46
CA ASN A 330 -15.45 14.45 21.29
C ASN A 330 -15.23 12.94 21.09
N ALA A 331 -13.99 12.49 21.23
CA ALA A 331 -13.55 11.14 20.89
C ALA A 331 -12.99 10.37 22.09
N GLN A 332 -13.13 9.05 22.07
CA GLN A 332 -12.46 8.17 23.02
C GLN A 332 -11.07 7.83 22.49
N HIS A 333 -10.02 8.29 23.19
CA HIS A 333 -8.63 8.11 22.77
C HIS A 333 -7.91 6.97 23.50
N THR A 334 -7.16 6.18 22.76
CA THR A 334 -6.31 5.11 23.29
C THR A 334 -4.85 5.33 22.90
N TRP A 335 -3.96 5.36 23.89
CA TRP A 335 -2.50 5.33 23.70
C TRP A 335 -2.00 3.89 23.68
N VAL A 336 -1.33 3.51 22.58
CA VAL A 336 -0.64 2.24 22.45
C VAL A 336 0.85 2.48 22.64
N THR A 337 1.43 1.92 23.70
CA THR A 337 2.87 2.03 23.99
C THR A 337 3.56 0.71 23.71
N LEU A 338 4.54 0.74 22.82
CA LEU A 338 5.30 -0.43 22.38
C LEU A 338 6.69 -0.44 23.05
N ASP A 339 7.11 -1.60 23.52
CA ASP A 339 8.47 -1.79 24.02
C ASP A 339 9.42 -2.29 22.92
N SER A 340 10.74 -2.13 23.16
CA SER A 340 11.78 -2.48 22.18
C SER A 340 11.89 -3.98 21.93
N ALA A 341 11.57 -4.82 22.92
CA ALA A 341 11.62 -6.28 22.76
C ALA A 341 10.48 -6.76 21.87
N ALA A 342 9.26 -6.26 22.09
CA ALA A 342 8.11 -6.53 21.24
C ALA A 342 8.35 -6.09 19.80
N LEU A 343 8.96 -4.90 19.58
CA LEU A 343 9.31 -4.41 18.25
C LEU A 343 10.28 -5.35 17.52
N ALA A 344 11.35 -5.78 18.22
CA ALA A 344 12.34 -6.68 17.66
C ALA A 344 11.74 -8.08 17.37
N ALA A 345 10.92 -8.61 18.27
CA ALA A 345 10.25 -9.89 18.08
C ALA A 345 9.28 -9.89 16.89
N ALA A 346 8.58 -8.75 16.65
CA ALA A 346 7.64 -8.62 15.55
C ALA A 346 8.30 -8.44 14.17
N LEU A 347 9.63 -8.25 14.08
CA LEU A 347 10.33 -8.09 12.80
C LEU A 347 10.10 -9.23 11.82
N LEU A 348 10.15 -10.47 12.30
CA LEU A 348 10.00 -11.65 11.45
C LEU A 348 8.55 -11.81 10.99
N GLU A 349 7.61 -11.51 11.89
CA GLU A 349 6.19 -11.55 11.54
C GLU A 349 5.80 -10.43 10.56
N ALA A 350 6.48 -9.28 10.61
CA ALA A 350 6.31 -8.24 9.61
C ALA A 350 6.74 -8.70 8.20
N VAL A 351 7.77 -9.56 8.10
CA VAL A 351 8.12 -10.24 6.83
C VAL A 351 7.02 -11.21 6.39
N ASP A 352 6.45 -12.00 7.32
CA ASP A 352 5.32 -12.89 7.00
C ASP A 352 4.08 -12.10 6.53
N ALA A 353 3.88 -10.88 7.08
CA ALA A 353 2.80 -10.01 6.63
C ALA A 353 3.05 -9.45 5.23
N ARG A 354 4.28 -9.03 4.93
CA ARG A 354 4.64 -8.34 3.70
C ARG A 354 5.06 -9.25 2.56
N ASP A 355 5.50 -10.49 2.85
CA ASP A 355 6.11 -11.46 1.94
C ASP A 355 7.55 -11.13 1.52
N LEU A 356 8.12 -10.02 1.98
CA LEU A 356 9.43 -9.47 1.62
C LEU A 356 10.06 -8.74 2.82
N PRO A 357 11.38 -8.50 2.83
CA PRO A 357 11.99 -7.57 3.77
C PRO A 357 11.37 -6.17 3.64
N GLY A 358 11.13 -5.50 4.77
CA GLY A 358 10.38 -4.26 4.82
C GLY A 358 11.11 -3.10 5.48
N MET A 359 10.32 -2.21 6.15
CA MET A 359 10.84 -1.00 6.81
C MET A 359 11.21 -1.25 8.28
N ALA A 360 11.71 -2.43 8.61
CA ALA A 360 12.21 -2.78 9.93
C ALA A 360 11.18 -2.50 11.06
N ASP A 361 11.56 -1.75 12.12
CA ASP A 361 10.69 -1.42 13.25
C ASP A 361 9.49 -0.58 12.86
N VAL A 362 9.54 0.16 11.76
CA VAL A 362 8.42 0.94 11.24
C VAL A 362 7.27 0.02 10.82
N ASP A 363 7.59 -1.13 10.22
CA ASP A 363 6.60 -2.18 9.89
C ASP A 363 6.14 -2.93 11.14
N SER A 364 7.08 -3.35 12.00
CA SER A 364 6.76 -4.05 13.25
C SER A 364 5.84 -3.23 14.16
N SER A 365 6.12 -1.95 14.30
CA SER A 365 5.30 -1.05 15.12
C SER A 365 3.90 -0.89 14.55
N LEU A 366 3.77 -0.75 13.22
CA LEU A 366 2.47 -0.67 12.56
C LEU A 366 1.68 -1.96 12.72
N LEU A 367 2.31 -3.12 12.60
CA LEU A 367 1.70 -4.43 12.82
C LEU A 367 1.13 -4.56 14.23
N LEU A 368 1.94 -4.24 15.25
CA LEU A 368 1.52 -4.30 16.64
C LEU A 368 0.42 -3.27 16.94
N PHE A 369 0.53 -2.07 16.40
CA PHE A 369 -0.47 -1.02 16.54
C PHE A 369 -1.82 -1.43 15.92
N CYS A 370 -1.81 -1.99 14.73
CA CYS A 370 -3.02 -2.51 14.09
C CYS A 370 -3.68 -3.64 14.90
N ARG A 371 -2.91 -4.49 15.56
CA ARG A 371 -3.44 -5.53 16.48
C ARG A 371 -4.18 -4.94 17.66
N GLU A 372 -3.65 -3.88 18.25
CA GLU A 372 -4.33 -3.23 19.36
C GLU A 372 -5.65 -2.59 18.91
N ILE A 373 -5.65 -1.89 17.78
CA ILE A 373 -6.87 -1.29 17.21
C ILE A 373 -7.91 -2.38 16.89
N ARG A 374 -7.47 -3.52 16.35
CA ARG A 374 -8.38 -4.62 15.96
C ARG A 374 -9.18 -5.20 17.14
N LYS A 375 -8.72 -5.01 18.36
CA LYS A 375 -9.48 -5.46 19.55
C LYS A 375 -10.81 -4.73 19.71
N THR A 376 -10.96 -3.51 19.18
CA THR A 376 -12.14 -2.66 19.36
C THR A 376 -12.74 -2.12 18.07
N ALA A 377 -11.99 -2.10 16.98
CA ALA A 377 -12.46 -1.63 15.68
C ALA A 377 -12.04 -2.59 14.56
N THR A 378 -12.84 -2.69 13.52
CA THR A 378 -12.55 -3.49 12.33
C THR A 378 -12.08 -2.62 11.17
N VAL A 379 -12.42 -1.35 11.17
CA VAL A 379 -12.03 -0.34 10.18
C VAL A 379 -11.28 0.79 10.87
N ALA A 380 -10.25 1.32 10.22
CA ALA A 380 -9.58 2.55 10.67
C ALA A 380 -9.24 3.45 9.48
N LEU A 381 -9.19 4.77 9.69
CA LEU A 381 -8.76 5.74 8.69
C LEU A 381 -7.36 6.26 9.02
N SER A 382 -6.54 6.47 7.99
CA SER A 382 -5.14 6.90 8.10
C SER A 382 -4.77 7.92 7.03
N GLY A 383 -3.78 8.78 7.33
CA GLY A 383 -3.43 9.96 6.54
C GLY A 383 -2.39 9.74 5.44
N GLU A 384 -2.13 8.51 5.01
CA GLU A 384 -1.22 8.24 3.89
C GLU A 384 -1.67 8.94 2.62
N CYS A 385 -0.72 9.21 1.74
CA CYS A 385 -0.86 9.89 0.45
C CYS A 385 -0.85 11.43 0.53
N ALA A 386 -1.20 12.03 1.66
CA ALA A 386 -1.24 13.49 1.79
C ALA A 386 0.11 14.17 1.51
N ASP A 387 1.21 13.59 2.00
CA ASP A 387 2.55 14.15 1.78
C ASP A 387 2.99 14.05 0.32
N GLU A 388 2.62 12.99 -0.37
CA GLU A 388 2.96 12.74 -1.77
C GLU A 388 2.25 13.72 -2.71
N ILE A 389 0.95 13.95 -2.50
CA ILE A 389 0.13 14.76 -3.41
C ILE A 389 0.17 16.27 -3.12
N PHE A 390 0.41 16.66 -1.86
CA PHE A 390 0.54 18.07 -1.46
C PHE A 390 2.00 18.54 -1.32
N GLY A 391 2.99 17.69 -1.57
CA GLY A 391 4.40 18.05 -1.44
C GLY A 391 4.84 18.26 0.02
N GLY A 392 4.47 17.33 0.92
CA GLY A 392 4.75 17.43 2.36
C GLY A 392 6.18 17.08 2.76
N TYR A 393 6.94 16.38 1.93
CA TYR A 393 8.29 15.92 2.27
C TYR A 393 9.35 17.02 2.14
N PRO A 394 10.42 16.98 2.96
CA PRO A 394 11.49 17.98 2.91
C PRO A 394 12.18 18.11 1.55
N TRP A 395 12.33 17.00 0.81
CA TRP A 395 12.97 17.00 -0.51
C TRP A 395 12.24 17.80 -1.58
N TYR A 396 10.99 18.19 -1.38
CA TYR A 396 10.30 19.11 -2.28
C TYR A 396 10.86 20.55 -2.15
N ARG A 397 11.34 20.93 -0.94
CA ARG A 397 11.81 22.30 -0.62
C ARG A 397 13.31 22.42 -0.61
N ASP A 398 14.03 21.38 -0.23
CA ASP A 398 15.49 21.35 -0.29
C ASP A 398 15.93 21.35 -1.77
N LYS A 399 16.38 22.51 -2.26
CA LYS A 399 16.79 22.70 -3.65
C LYS A 399 17.89 21.71 -4.05
N THR A 400 18.84 21.43 -3.15
CA THR A 400 19.95 20.51 -3.41
C THR A 400 19.46 19.09 -3.69
N VAL A 401 18.47 18.61 -2.91
CA VAL A 401 17.88 17.28 -3.08
C VAL A 401 16.89 17.26 -4.25
N ARG A 402 16.07 18.30 -4.36
CA ARG A 402 15.03 18.42 -5.40
C ARG A 402 15.62 18.37 -6.81
N GLU A 403 16.73 19.11 -7.05
CA GLU A 403 17.35 19.22 -8.36
C GLU A 403 18.37 18.12 -8.64
N ARG A 404 18.72 17.33 -7.62
CA ARG A 404 19.62 16.21 -7.79
C ARG A 404 18.97 15.09 -8.61
N TYR A 405 19.77 14.51 -9.53
CA TYR A 405 19.36 13.37 -10.33
C TYR A 405 19.14 12.12 -9.44
N GLY A 406 18.10 11.33 -9.75
CA GLY A 406 17.75 10.09 -9.05
C GLY A 406 16.60 10.25 -8.05
N PHE A 407 16.25 9.15 -7.37
CA PHE A 407 15.18 9.11 -6.39
C PHE A 407 15.56 9.90 -5.12
N PRO A 408 14.80 10.91 -4.69
CA PRO A 408 15.17 11.77 -3.56
C PRO A 408 15.37 11.03 -2.23
N TRP A 409 14.62 9.94 -2.03
CA TRP A 409 14.65 9.14 -0.80
C TRP A 409 15.61 7.94 -0.86
N ALA A 410 16.26 7.67 -2.00
CA ALA A 410 17.07 6.46 -2.21
C ALA A 410 18.40 6.75 -2.92
N GLN A 411 19.08 7.80 -2.54
CA GLN A 411 20.35 8.27 -3.14
C GLN A 411 21.60 7.46 -2.75
N SER A 412 21.43 6.35 -2.06
CA SER A 412 22.50 5.57 -1.44
C SER A 412 22.74 4.21 -2.09
N THR A 413 22.58 4.09 -3.42
CA THR A 413 22.78 2.82 -4.14
C THR A 413 24.16 2.23 -3.90
N ALA A 414 25.23 3.03 -4.00
CA ALA A 414 26.60 2.58 -3.72
C ALA A 414 26.77 2.04 -2.29
N TYR A 415 26.15 2.69 -1.30
CA TYR A 415 26.14 2.23 0.09
C TYR A 415 25.45 0.87 0.21
N ARG A 416 24.28 0.66 -0.41
CA ARG A 416 23.61 -0.65 -0.40
C ARG A 416 24.44 -1.73 -1.08
N VAL A 417 24.98 -1.46 -2.26
CA VAL A 417 25.86 -2.39 -3.01
C VAL A 417 27.10 -2.81 -2.21
N SER A 418 27.64 -1.94 -1.36
CA SER A 418 28.85 -2.24 -0.58
C SER A 418 28.71 -3.47 0.33
N PHE A 419 27.47 -3.81 0.74
CA PHE A 419 27.17 -4.96 1.59
C PHE A 419 27.11 -6.29 0.83
N PHE A 420 26.92 -6.29 -0.49
CA PHE A 420 26.66 -7.50 -1.25
C PHE A 420 27.85 -7.94 -2.09
N LYS A 421 27.91 -9.24 -2.35
CA LYS A 421 28.89 -9.82 -3.25
C LYS A 421 28.55 -9.46 -4.70
N PRO A 422 29.52 -9.13 -5.58
CA PRO A 422 29.24 -8.71 -6.94
C PRO A 422 28.47 -9.74 -7.78
N GLU A 423 28.77 -11.02 -7.59
CA GLU A 423 28.15 -12.14 -8.31
C GLU A 423 26.63 -12.26 -8.10
N VAL A 424 26.11 -11.66 -7.01
CA VAL A 424 24.68 -11.67 -6.66
C VAL A 424 23.82 -10.96 -7.69
N PHE A 425 24.40 -10.00 -8.40
CA PHE A 425 23.68 -9.21 -9.40
C PHE A 425 23.65 -9.84 -10.79
N GLY A 426 24.29 -11.01 -11.00
CA GLY A 426 24.18 -11.77 -12.25
C GLY A 426 24.57 -10.99 -13.53
N GLY A 427 25.51 -10.03 -13.41
CA GLY A 427 25.91 -9.16 -14.51
C GLY A 427 25.08 -7.87 -14.66
N ILE A 428 24.05 -7.67 -13.85
CA ILE A 428 23.30 -6.40 -13.78
C ILE A 428 24.20 -5.33 -13.17
N ASP A 429 24.33 -4.18 -13.84
CA ASP A 429 24.91 -2.99 -13.23
C ASP A 429 23.89 -2.34 -12.25
N PRO A 430 24.18 -2.29 -10.94
CA PRO A 430 23.25 -1.74 -9.96
C PRO A 430 22.86 -0.27 -10.20
N ALA A 431 23.78 0.55 -10.71
CA ALA A 431 23.51 1.95 -11.00
C ALA A 431 22.59 2.08 -12.21
N ALA A 432 22.86 1.32 -13.28
CA ALA A 432 22.02 1.31 -14.47
C ALA A 432 20.61 0.78 -14.18
N TYR A 433 20.47 -0.24 -13.32
CA TYR A 433 19.17 -0.78 -12.92
C TYR A 433 18.27 0.27 -12.25
N ILE A 434 18.84 1.02 -11.31
CA ILE A 434 18.11 2.11 -10.62
C ILE A 434 17.79 3.25 -11.61
N ASP A 435 18.74 3.60 -12.48
CA ASP A 435 18.60 4.68 -13.47
C ASP A 435 17.50 4.38 -14.49
N GLU A 436 17.40 3.14 -14.96
CA GLU A 436 16.35 2.71 -15.89
C GLU A 436 14.95 2.94 -15.30
N GLY A 437 14.70 2.52 -14.06
CA GLY A 437 13.43 2.74 -13.37
C GLY A 437 13.11 4.23 -13.20
N TYR A 438 14.12 5.04 -12.85
CA TYR A 438 13.99 6.48 -12.73
C TYR A 438 13.63 7.14 -14.06
N ARG A 439 14.39 6.88 -15.13
CA ARG A 439 14.14 7.44 -16.46
C ARG A 439 12.80 7.01 -17.04
N ALA A 440 12.47 5.72 -16.96
CA ALA A 440 11.19 5.21 -17.46
C ALA A 440 10.00 5.90 -16.76
N THR A 441 10.14 6.28 -15.48
CA THR A 441 9.10 7.03 -14.78
C THR A 441 9.00 8.46 -15.31
N LEU A 442 10.11 9.14 -15.53
CA LEU A 442 10.10 10.52 -16.07
C LEU A 442 9.53 10.57 -17.48
N GLU A 443 9.88 9.61 -18.34
CA GLU A 443 9.38 9.50 -19.72
C GLU A 443 7.86 9.31 -19.78
N GLN A 444 7.29 8.61 -18.80
CA GLN A 444 5.84 8.38 -18.71
C GLN A 444 5.09 9.50 -17.98
N THR A 445 5.81 10.46 -17.40
CA THR A 445 5.21 11.57 -16.65
C THR A 445 4.52 12.54 -17.62
N SER A 446 3.22 12.78 -17.40
CA SER A 446 2.49 13.79 -18.18
C SER A 446 2.91 15.19 -17.74
N ILE A 447 3.48 15.96 -18.66
CA ILE A 447 3.90 17.34 -18.44
C ILE A 447 3.43 18.15 -19.66
N ARG A 448 2.58 19.15 -19.44
CA ARG A 448 2.12 20.02 -20.54
C ARG A 448 3.25 20.92 -21.04
N PRO A 449 3.25 21.29 -22.32
CA PRO A 449 4.23 22.23 -22.88
C PRO A 449 4.15 23.61 -22.22
N GLY A 450 5.28 24.31 -22.19
CA GLY A 450 5.34 25.71 -21.75
C GLY A 450 5.46 25.93 -20.24
N LEU A 451 5.54 24.89 -19.43
CA LEU A 451 5.84 25.02 -18.00
C LEU A 451 7.28 25.49 -17.79
N ASP A 452 7.48 26.34 -16.77
CA ASP A 452 8.82 26.69 -16.33
C ASP A 452 9.58 25.49 -15.74
N PRO A 453 10.91 25.57 -15.59
CA PRO A 453 11.71 24.42 -15.11
C PRO A 453 11.32 23.93 -13.72
N LEU A 454 10.87 24.80 -12.82
CA LEU A 454 10.46 24.42 -11.46
C LEU A 454 9.17 23.59 -11.52
N GLU A 455 8.15 24.07 -12.25
CA GLU A 455 6.88 23.35 -12.42
C GLU A 455 7.08 22.00 -13.11
N GLN A 456 7.93 21.93 -14.14
CA GLN A 456 8.29 20.67 -14.77
C GLN A 456 8.89 19.68 -13.74
N ARG A 457 9.85 20.18 -12.94
CA ARG A 457 10.47 19.37 -11.89
C ARG A 457 9.47 18.93 -10.83
N MET A 458 8.50 19.78 -10.47
CA MET A 458 7.46 19.42 -9.50
C MET A 458 6.52 18.32 -10.04
N ARG A 459 6.17 18.32 -11.34
CA ARG A 459 5.43 17.21 -11.96
C ARG A 459 6.24 15.91 -11.91
N GLN A 460 7.54 15.97 -12.22
CA GLN A 460 8.43 14.80 -12.10
C GLN A 460 8.51 14.29 -10.65
N MET A 461 8.69 15.19 -9.69
CA MET A 461 8.75 14.84 -8.26
C MET A 461 7.44 14.23 -7.77
N PHE A 462 6.30 14.75 -8.23
CA PHE A 462 4.99 14.16 -7.94
C PHE A 462 4.93 12.73 -8.49
N ALA A 463 5.26 12.53 -9.76
CA ALA A 463 5.21 11.21 -10.40
C ALA A 463 6.15 10.19 -9.74
N LEU A 464 7.37 10.60 -9.38
CA LEU A 464 8.32 9.74 -8.66
C LEU A 464 7.76 9.33 -7.29
N ASN A 465 7.28 10.29 -6.48
CA ASN A 465 6.71 10.00 -5.18
C ASN A 465 5.46 9.11 -5.29
N PHE A 466 4.57 9.42 -6.22
CA PHE A 466 3.30 8.73 -6.42
C PHE A 466 3.48 7.26 -6.89
N ASN A 467 4.39 7.03 -7.84
CA ASN A 467 4.58 5.70 -8.42
C ASN A 467 5.53 4.80 -7.60
N TRP A 468 6.36 5.36 -6.71
CA TRP A 468 7.38 4.58 -5.99
C TRP A 468 7.26 4.69 -4.47
N PHE A 469 7.49 5.88 -3.92
CA PHE A 469 7.55 6.04 -2.47
C PHE A 469 6.18 5.78 -1.81
N MET A 470 5.13 6.38 -2.36
CA MET A 470 3.76 6.17 -1.92
C MET A 470 3.35 4.69 -2.02
N GLN A 471 3.71 4.00 -3.13
CA GLN A 471 3.39 2.58 -3.29
C GLN A 471 4.02 1.73 -2.18
N THR A 472 5.27 2.06 -1.78
CA THR A 472 5.94 1.40 -0.64
C THR A 472 5.18 1.60 0.66
N LEU A 473 4.65 2.80 0.91
CA LEU A 473 3.90 3.12 2.12
C LEU A 473 2.50 2.50 2.11
N LEU A 474 1.83 2.47 0.97
CA LEU A 474 0.52 1.82 0.81
C LEU A 474 0.63 0.30 0.96
N ASP A 475 1.63 -0.34 0.34
CA ASP A 475 1.90 -1.77 0.53
C ASP A 475 2.15 -2.08 2.01
N ARG A 476 3.03 -1.32 2.68
CA ARG A 476 3.24 -1.42 4.12
C ARG A 476 1.94 -1.32 4.92
N LYS A 477 1.11 -0.30 4.61
CA LYS A 477 -0.15 -0.05 5.31
C LYS A 477 -1.11 -1.22 5.15
N ASP A 478 -1.38 -1.64 3.91
CA ASP A 478 -2.29 -2.76 3.62
C ASP A 478 -1.80 -4.07 4.26
N ARG A 479 -0.49 -4.38 4.12
CA ARG A 479 0.06 -5.65 4.58
C ARG A 479 0.02 -5.80 6.11
N MET A 480 0.47 -4.77 6.85
CA MET A 480 0.50 -4.81 8.31
C MET A 480 -0.91 -4.81 8.91
N SER A 481 -1.80 -3.98 8.37
CA SER A 481 -3.17 -3.89 8.86
C SER A 481 -3.99 -5.14 8.55
N MET A 482 -3.92 -5.64 7.31
CA MET A 482 -4.68 -6.81 6.91
C MET A 482 -4.17 -8.11 7.55
N TYR A 483 -2.88 -8.22 7.82
CA TYR A 483 -2.34 -9.34 8.59
C TYR A 483 -2.85 -9.35 10.04
N SER A 484 -3.28 -8.20 10.55
CA SER A 484 -3.95 -8.04 11.84
C SER A 484 -5.47 -8.17 11.76
N GLY A 485 -6.06 -8.36 10.57
CA GLY A 485 -7.51 -8.38 10.36
C GLY A 485 -8.18 -7.01 10.53
N LEU A 486 -7.43 -5.92 10.31
CA LEU A 486 -7.90 -4.54 10.36
C LEU A 486 -7.94 -3.94 8.95
N GLU A 487 -9.09 -3.41 8.55
CA GLU A 487 -9.20 -2.62 7.33
C GLU A 487 -8.71 -1.20 7.56
N VAL A 488 -7.68 -0.75 6.83
CA VAL A 488 -7.28 0.65 6.84
C VAL A 488 -7.65 1.33 5.53
N ARG A 489 -8.42 2.43 5.66
CA ARG A 489 -8.83 3.32 4.58
C ARG A 489 -7.93 4.56 4.57
N VAL A 490 -7.75 5.12 3.39
CA VAL A 490 -6.76 6.20 3.13
C VAL A 490 -7.41 7.33 2.32
N PRO A 491 -8.16 8.24 2.97
CA PRO A 491 -8.96 9.26 2.27
C PRO A 491 -8.17 10.15 1.30
N PHE A 492 -6.92 10.45 1.59
CA PHE A 492 -6.06 11.22 0.67
C PHE A 492 -5.66 10.44 -0.59
N CYS A 493 -5.93 9.13 -0.65
CA CYS A 493 -5.83 8.32 -1.86
C CYS A 493 -7.12 8.34 -2.72
N ASP A 494 -8.05 9.24 -2.47
CA ASP A 494 -9.14 9.48 -3.43
C ASP A 494 -8.55 10.06 -4.71
N TYR A 495 -8.75 9.36 -5.83
CA TYR A 495 -8.14 9.72 -7.10
C TYR A 495 -8.53 11.13 -7.56
N ARG A 496 -9.72 11.62 -7.19
CA ARG A 496 -10.20 12.97 -7.54
C ARG A 496 -9.32 14.06 -6.92
N ILE A 497 -8.81 13.82 -5.71
CA ILE A 497 -7.85 14.73 -5.06
C ILE A 497 -6.52 14.72 -5.81
N ALA A 498 -6.00 13.52 -6.14
CA ALA A 498 -4.74 13.39 -6.86
C ALA A 498 -4.79 14.02 -8.26
N GLU A 499 -5.87 13.77 -9.03
CA GLU A 499 -6.10 14.36 -10.35
C GLU A 499 -6.14 15.89 -10.28
N TYR A 500 -6.94 16.45 -9.37
CA TYR A 500 -7.06 17.88 -9.22
C TYR A 500 -5.72 18.52 -8.84
N LEU A 501 -5.04 17.96 -7.84
CA LEU A 501 -3.76 18.47 -7.34
C LEU A 501 -2.62 18.32 -8.34
N TYR A 502 -2.68 17.37 -9.27
CA TYR A 502 -1.58 17.14 -10.19
C TYR A 502 -1.22 18.40 -10.99
N SER A 503 -2.23 19.11 -11.45
CA SER A 503 -2.09 20.34 -12.27
C SER A 503 -2.02 21.65 -11.47
N VAL A 504 -2.26 21.62 -10.15
CA VAL A 504 -2.16 22.81 -9.29
C VAL A 504 -0.72 23.35 -9.28
N PRO A 505 -0.49 24.66 -9.47
CA PRO A 505 0.84 25.28 -9.39
C PRO A 505 1.55 24.99 -8.06
N TRP A 506 2.87 24.85 -8.13
CA TRP A 506 3.67 24.59 -6.93
C TRP A 506 3.54 25.72 -5.90
N GLU A 507 3.49 26.98 -6.34
CA GLU A 507 3.33 28.15 -5.46
C GLU A 507 2.07 28.06 -4.58
N TYR A 508 0.99 27.42 -5.07
CA TYR A 508 -0.21 27.20 -4.26
C TYR A 508 0.02 26.10 -3.22
N LYS A 509 0.68 24.99 -3.60
CA LYS A 509 0.99 23.88 -2.68
C LYS A 509 1.95 24.30 -1.58
N ASP A 510 2.92 25.17 -1.92
CA ASP A 510 3.93 25.74 -1.03
C ASP A 510 3.52 27.12 -0.46
N TYR A 511 2.23 27.37 -0.35
CA TYR A 511 1.67 28.66 0.08
C TYR A 511 2.40 29.21 1.31
N GLU A 512 2.92 30.44 1.21
CA GLU A 512 3.76 31.12 2.22
C GLU A 512 4.98 30.31 2.67
N GLY A 513 5.52 29.41 1.82
CA GLY A 513 6.67 28.57 2.14
C GLY A 513 6.39 27.44 3.14
N HIS A 514 5.12 27.13 3.36
CA HIS A 514 4.73 26.05 4.28
C HIS A 514 4.51 24.74 3.55
N GLU A 515 5.03 23.64 4.15
CA GLU A 515 4.72 22.31 3.66
C GLU A 515 3.21 22.04 3.72
N LYS A 516 2.64 21.61 2.59
CA LYS A 516 1.19 21.45 2.40
C LYS A 516 0.40 22.75 2.67
N GLY A 517 0.98 23.92 2.29
CA GLY A 517 0.40 25.23 2.55
C GLY A 517 -1.04 25.35 2.05
N LEU A 518 -1.32 24.85 0.84
CA LEU A 518 -2.66 24.80 0.26
C LEU A 518 -3.64 23.99 1.14
N LEU A 519 -3.24 22.83 1.63
CA LEU A 519 -4.10 22.00 2.52
C LEU A 519 -4.36 22.71 3.84
N ARG A 520 -3.35 23.36 4.43
CA ARG A 520 -3.49 24.14 5.67
C ARG A 520 -4.47 25.29 5.47
N GLN A 521 -4.34 26.02 4.39
CA GLN A 521 -5.23 27.14 4.05
C GLN A 521 -6.66 26.67 3.79
N ALA A 522 -6.82 25.60 3.01
CA ALA A 522 -8.12 25.00 2.74
C ALA A 522 -8.85 24.53 4.01
N MET A 523 -8.10 24.09 5.03
CA MET A 523 -8.65 23.51 6.25
C MET A 523 -8.65 24.46 7.46
N GLN A 524 -8.51 25.76 7.23
CA GLN A 524 -8.70 26.75 8.32
C GLN A 524 -10.06 26.59 9.01
N GLY A 525 -10.05 26.64 10.34
CA GLY A 525 -11.25 26.46 11.18
C GLY A 525 -11.67 25.01 11.42
N VAL A 526 -11.00 24.01 10.82
CA VAL A 526 -11.27 22.58 11.06
C VAL A 526 -10.45 22.04 12.23
N LEU A 527 -9.27 22.59 12.47
CA LEU A 527 -8.34 22.19 13.53
C LEU A 527 -7.96 23.37 14.42
N PRO A 528 -7.49 23.10 15.67
CA PRO A 528 -6.77 24.10 16.46
C PRO A 528 -5.58 24.64 15.68
N THR A 529 -5.34 25.96 15.74
CA THR A 529 -4.30 26.64 14.96
C THR A 529 -2.92 26.04 15.15
N GLU A 530 -2.54 25.66 16.37
CA GLU A 530 -1.24 25.06 16.67
C GLU A 530 -1.04 23.69 16.02
N VAL A 531 -2.11 22.90 15.81
CA VAL A 531 -2.07 21.62 15.10
C VAL A 531 -2.10 21.86 13.59
N LEU A 532 -2.94 22.79 13.12
CA LEU A 532 -3.05 23.13 11.71
C LEU A 532 -1.69 23.59 11.14
N TRP A 533 -0.91 24.37 11.89
CA TRP A 533 0.37 24.93 11.48
C TRP A 533 1.60 24.18 12.04
N ARG A 534 1.38 23.02 12.66
CA ARG A 534 2.47 22.16 13.12
C ARG A 534 3.37 21.77 11.95
N LYS A 535 4.69 21.89 12.14
CA LYS A 535 5.69 21.40 11.17
C LYS A 535 5.57 19.88 10.98
N LYS A 536 5.83 19.41 9.76
CA LYS A 536 5.84 17.98 9.43
C LYS A 536 6.73 17.20 10.38
N SER A 537 6.17 16.11 10.90
CA SER A 537 6.88 15.08 11.67
C SER A 537 6.70 13.74 10.97
N PRO A 538 7.76 12.91 10.84
CA PRO A 538 7.65 11.59 10.23
C PRO A 538 6.87 10.63 11.14
N TYR A 539 6.58 9.43 10.63
CA TYR A 539 6.08 8.34 11.46
C TYR A 539 7.03 8.11 12.65
N PRO A 540 6.53 7.97 13.89
CA PRO A 540 7.40 7.85 15.06
C PRO A 540 8.24 6.57 15.01
N LYS A 541 9.49 6.66 15.44
CA LYS A 541 10.40 5.52 15.63
C LYS A 541 10.85 5.43 17.09
N THR A 542 11.33 4.25 17.49
CA THR A 542 11.97 4.10 18.80
C THR A 542 13.37 4.73 18.80
N TRP A 543 13.67 5.50 19.85
CA TRP A 543 15.01 6.04 20.14
C TRP A 543 15.71 5.26 21.25
N ASN A 544 15.05 4.21 21.78
CA ASN A 544 15.60 3.43 22.88
C ASN A 544 16.74 2.54 22.39
N PRO A 545 17.96 2.65 22.96
CA PRO A 545 19.12 1.82 22.58
C PRO A 545 18.89 0.31 22.72
N ALA A 546 17.93 -0.10 23.55
CA ALA A 546 17.57 -1.51 23.70
C ALA A 546 17.14 -2.15 22.37
N TYR A 547 16.53 -1.38 21.46
CA TYR A 547 16.18 -1.88 20.13
C TYR A 547 17.43 -2.22 19.30
N LEU A 548 18.41 -1.31 19.24
CA LEU A 548 19.70 -1.55 18.56
C LEU A 548 20.39 -2.79 19.11
N ASN A 549 20.42 -2.94 20.44
CA ASN A 549 21.02 -4.12 21.09
C ASN A 549 20.31 -5.41 20.68
N ALA A 550 18.97 -5.41 20.67
CA ALA A 550 18.18 -6.57 20.30
C ALA A 550 18.42 -6.99 18.84
N VAL A 551 18.30 -6.06 17.87
CA VAL A 551 18.49 -6.39 16.45
C VAL A 551 19.95 -6.75 16.13
N SER A 552 20.92 -6.16 16.83
CA SER A 552 22.35 -6.53 16.71
C SER A 552 22.60 -7.95 17.19
N ALA A 553 21.98 -8.36 18.30
CA ALA A 553 22.07 -9.74 18.79
C ALA A 553 21.45 -10.73 17.79
N MET A 554 20.29 -10.40 17.19
CA MET A 554 19.64 -11.23 16.16
C MET A 554 20.53 -11.39 14.92
N LEU A 555 21.17 -10.32 14.42
CA LEU A 555 22.06 -10.40 13.26
C LEU A 555 23.33 -11.20 13.59
N ARG A 556 23.95 -10.99 14.76
CA ARG A 556 25.09 -11.80 15.20
C ARG A 556 24.75 -13.27 15.28
N SER A 557 23.58 -13.61 15.84
CA SER A 557 23.12 -15.00 15.91
C SER A 557 22.95 -15.61 14.51
N ALA A 558 22.33 -14.87 13.57
CA ALA A 558 22.21 -15.31 12.19
C ALA A 558 23.58 -15.52 11.51
N MET A 559 24.57 -14.67 11.80
CA MET A 559 25.93 -14.80 11.25
C MET A 559 26.76 -15.92 11.86
N GLN A 560 26.37 -16.46 13.03
CA GLN A 560 27.05 -17.62 13.65
C GLN A 560 26.79 -18.92 12.86
N ASP A 561 25.67 -19.04 12.18
CA ASP A 561 25.40 -20.15 11.26
C ASP A 561 26.21 -19.96 9.97
N PRO A 562 27.22 -20.79 9.67
CA PRO A 562 27.99 -20.67 8.43
C PRO A 562 27.15 -20.93 7.18
N ASN A 563 26.01 -21.59 7.32
CA ASN A 563 25.07 -21.91 6.23
C ASN A 563 23.93 -20.90 6.10
N ALA A 564 23.93 -19.82 6.91
CA ALA A 564 22.92 -18.77 6.83
C ALA A 564 22.79 -18.26 5.38
N PRO A 565 21.60 -18.27 4.77
CA PRO A 565 21.45 -17.84 3.37
C PRO A 565 21.87 -16.40 3.13
N LEU A 566 21.79 -15.55 4.13
CA LEU A 566 22.32 -14.18 4.09
C LEU A 566 23.82 -14.16 3.70
N LEU A 567 24.64 -15.07 4.24
CA LEU A 567 26.08 -15.11 3.99
C LEU A 567 26.44 -15.65 2.58
N ARG A 568 25.47 -16.18 1.84
CA ARG A 568 25.65 -16.50 0.42
C ARG A 568 25.69 -15.24 -0.43
N ILE A 569 24.95 -14.21 -0.05
CA ILE A 569 24.75 -12.98 -0.82
C ILE A 569 25.46 -11.76 -0.24
N ALA A 570 25.56 -11.65 1.09
CA ALA A 570 26.17 -10.53 1.78
C ALA A 570 27.64 -10.79 2.17
N LYS A 571 28.45 -9.73 2.19
CA LYS A 571 29.84 -9.76 2.66
C LYS A 571 29.85 -9.74 4.20
N ARG A 572 30.38 -10.80 4.82
CA ARG A 572 30.49 -10.92 6.28
C ARG A 572 31.18 -9.70 6.90
N ALA A 573 32.33 -9.27 6.35
CA ALA A 573 33.08 -8.13 6.86
C ALA A 573 32.28 -6.82 6.86
N ALA A 574 31.43 -6.59 5.86
CA ALA A 574 30.56 -5.41 5.81
C ALA A 574 29.46 -5.45 6.90
N LEU A 575 28.92 -6.63 7.19
CA LEU A 575 27.94 -6.81 8.29
C LEU A 575 28.61 -6.64 9.67
N GLU A 576 29.83 -7.14 9.86
CA GLU A 576 30.62 -6.95 11.08
C GLU A 576 30.94 -5.47 11.29
N GLN A 577 31.31 -4.76 10.24
CA GLN A 577 31.54 -3.32 10.29
C GLN A 577 30.25 -2.56 10.65
N LEU A 578 29.11 -2.91 10.08
CA LEU A 578 27.81 -2.32 10.40
C LEU A 578 27.45 -2.51 11.88
N LEU A 579 27.76 -3.68 12.47
CA LEU A 579 27.49 -3.99 13.88
C LEU A 579 28.40 -3.25 14.88
N THR A 580 29.50 -2.67 14.42
CA THR A 580 30.46 -1.93 15.23
C THR A 580 30.50 -0.43 14.92
N ALA A 581 29.86 0.00 13.81
CA ALA A 581 29.83 1.38 13.39
C ALA A 581 29.01 2.25 14.34
N ALA A 582 29.49 3.49 14.55
CA ALA A 582 28.62 4.55 15.04
C ALA A 582 27.44 4.78 14.06
N GLU A 583 26.41 5.50 14.51
CA GLU A 583 25.24 5.78 13.65
C GLU A 583 25.69 6.37 12.31
N THR A 584 25.31 5.73 11.21
CA THR A 584 25.69 6.15 9.87
C THR A 584 24.85 7.35 9.42
N ALA A 585 25.50 8.34 8.81
CA ALA A 585 24.83 9.51 8.25
C ALA A 585 23.99 9.14 6.99
N THR A 586 24.26 7.99 6.36
CA THR A 586 23.58 7.55 5.14
C THR A 586 22.46 6.58 5.48
N PRO A 587 21.18 6.96 5.32
CA PRO A 587 20.09 6.06 5.57
C PRO A 587 20.00 4.96 4.49
N TRP A 588 19.52 3.78 4.88
CA TRP A 588 19.24 2.69 3.96
C TRP A 588 18.12 3.06 2.97
N TYR A 589 17.03 3.66 3.51
CA TYR A 589 15.87 4.08 2.73
C TYR A 589 15.10 5.20 3.44
N GLY A 590 14.64 6.19 2.67
CA GLY A 590 13.92 7.33 3.21
C GLY A 590 14.73 8.10 4.26
N GLN A 591 14.05 8.55 5.30
CA GLN A 591 14.65 9.32 6.41
C GLN A 591 14.76 8.51 7.70
N LEU A 592 14.04 7.37 7.78
CA LEU A 592 13.85 6.64 9.04
C LEU A 592 14.81 5.44 9.19
N MET A 593 15.29 4.87 8.08
CA MET A 593 16.11 3.65 8.14
C MET A 593 17.59 3.97 8.34
N THR A 594 17.97 4.30 9.57
CA THR A 594 19.35 4.49 10.01
C THR A 594 20.01 3.16 10.44
N THR A 595 21.13 3.17 11.16
CA THR A 595 21.87 1.95 11.52
C THR A 595 21.02 0.85 12.16
N PRO A 596 20.17 1.11 13.19
CA PRO A 596 19.36 0.05 13.79
C PRO A 596 18.40 -0.60 12.78
N GLN A 597 17.80 0.21 11.90
CA GLN A 597 16.87 -0.27 10.89
C GLN A 597 17.58 -1.03 9.77
N THR A 598 18.81 -0.62 9.42
CA THR A 598 19.64 -1.34 8.44
C THR A 598 20.02 -2.72 8.97
N ILE A 599 20.42 -2.84 10.23
CA ILE A 599 20.69 -4.11 10.90
C ILE A 599 19.43 -4.99 10.90
N ALA A 600 18.29 -4.42 11.31
CA ALA A 600 17.01 -5.13 11.33
C ALA A 600 16.58 -5.60 9.93
N TRP A 601 16.86 -4.82 8.89
CA TRP A 601 16.59 -5.21 7.51
C TRP A 601 17.40 -6.44 7.09
N PHE A 602 18.67 -6.56 7.48
CA PHE A 602 19.47 -7.77 7.23
C PHE A 602 18.94 -8.98 8.00
N VAL A 603 18.40 -8.79 9.20
CA VAL A 603 17.68 -9.86 9.93
C VAL A 603 16.46 -10.31 9.15
N GLN A 604 15.66 -9.36 8.65
CA GLN A 604 14.49 -9.64 7.80
C GLN A 604 14.87 -10.34 6.51
N LEU A 605 15.96 -9.91 5.84
CA LEU A 605 16.45 -10.53 4.62
C LEU A 605 16.86 -12.00 4.85
N ASN A 606 17.61 -12.27 5.93
CA ASN A 606 17.97 -13.65 6.29
C ASN A 606 16.74 -14.52 6.53
N TYR A 607 15.80 -14.00 7.30
CA TYR A 607 14.55 -14.71 7.60
C TYR A 607 13.73 -14.99 6.33
N TRP A 608 13.60 -14.02 5.45
CA TRP A 608 12.89 -14.16 4.18
C TRP A 608 13.49 -15.27 3.32
N LEU A 609 14.81 -15.25 3.13
CA LEU A 609 15.51 -16.29 2.37
C LEU A 609 15.28 -17.68 2.94
N GLN A 610 15.26 -17.83 4.27
CA GLN A 610 15.03 -19.11 4.95
C GLN A 610 13.56 -19.52 4.91
N LYS A 611 12.66 -18.63 5.32
CA LYS A 611 11.23 -18.93 5.49
C LYS A 611 10.54 -19.28 4.18
N TYR A 612 10.85 -18.51 3.15
CA TYR A 612 10.28 -18.71 1.82
C TYR A 612 11.08 -19.72 1.00
N ARG A 613 12.18 -20.28 1.56
CA ARG A 613 13.07 -21.22 0.86
C ARG A 613 13.50 -20.69 -0.50
N VAL A 614 13.90 -19.42 -0.53
CA VAL A 614 14.23 -18.71 -1.77
C VAL A 614 15.37 -19.42 -2.49
N GLU A 615 15.11 -19.83 -3.73
CA GLU A 615 16.08 -20.37 -4.67
C GLU A 615 16.56 -19.27 -5.58
N LEU A 616 17.86 -18.98 -5.55
CA LEU A 616 18.50 -18.02 -6.45
C LEU A 616 18.85 -18.74 -7.76
N VAL A 617 18.35 -18.25 -8.92
CA VAL A 617 18.46 -18.86 -10.23
C VAL A 617 18.97 -17.89 -11.29
#